data_0e50ae99198eca23df9c7fc86da5bba2
#
_entry.id   0e50ae99198eca23df9c7fc86da5bba2
#
_cell.length_a   1.000
_cell.length_b   1.000
_cell.length_c   1.000
_cell.angle_alpha   90.00
_cell.angle_beta   90.00
_cell.angle_gamma   90.00
#
_symmetry.space_group_name_H-M   'P 1'
#
loop_
_entity.id
_entity.type
_entity.pdbx_description
1 polymer ?
#
loop_
_entity_poly.entity_id
_entity_poly.type
_entity_poly.pdbx_seq_one_letter_code
_entity_poly.pdbx_strand_id
1 'polypeptide(L)'
;MYEQFGVEGLITFQKTVDYCHEKDLIVIGDVKRGDIGSTSAAYAIAHLGKVQVGAKKIPAFNEDFATVNPYLGSDGITPFLEVCKEEKKGLFILVKTSNPSSGEFQDQMIGEKHLYEMVGERVAEWGSELMGDSYSYVGAVVGATYPEQGKLLRKVMPKSFILVPGYGAQGGKGEDLVHFLSLIHI
;
A
#
# COMPACT_ATOMS: atom_id res chain seq x y z
N MET A 1 -14.60 3.67 2.32
CA MET A 1 -16.02 4.13 2.25
C MET A 1 -16.99 3.16 2.93
N TYR A 2 -16.72 1.85 2.95
CA TYR A 2 -17.61 0.86 3.59
C TYR A 2 -17.81 1.10 5.09
N GLU A 3 -16.75 1.47 5.81
CA GLU A 3 -16.79 1.68 7.27
C GLU A 3 -17.81 2.74 7.72
N GLN A 4 -18.16 3.71 6.88
CA GLN A 4 -19.19 4.73 7.20
C GLN A 4 -20.59 4.14 7.42
N PHE A 5 -20.84 2.93 6.94
CA PHE A 5 -22.10 2.20 7.09
C PHE A 5 -22.06 1.19 8.26
N GLY A 6 -21.02 1.26 9.12
CA GLY A 6 -20.89 0.38 10.28
C GLY A 6 -20.76 -1.09 9.90
N VAL A 7 -21.39 -1.96 10.69
CA VAL A 7 -21.28 -3.42 10.52
C VAL A 7 -21.77 -3.88 9.15
N GLU A 8 -22.86 -3.34 8.65
CA GLU A 8 -23.42 -3.68 7.33
C GLU A 8 -22.45 -3.30 6.19
N GLY A 9 -21.72 -2.19 6.35
CA GLY A 9 -20.65 -1.81 5.44
C GLY A 9 -19.50 -2.80 5.44
N LEU A 10 -19.07 -3.28 6.60
CA LEU A 10 -18.01 -4.28 6.70
C LEU A 10 -18.43 -5.64 6.13
N ILE A 11 -19.68 -6.06 6.34
CA ILE A 11 -20.24 -7.26 5.71
C ILE A 11 -20.26 -7.12 4.19
N THR A 12 -20.63 -5.94 3.69
CA THR A 12 -20.64 -5.65 2.25
C THR A 12 -19.22 -5.64 1.67
N PHE A 13 -18.26 -5.09 2.41
CA PHE A 13 -16.84 -5.10 2.01
C PHE A 13 -16.34 -6.56 1.85
N GLN A 14 -16.59 -7.41 2.85
CA GLN A 14 -16.24 -8.82 2.77
C GLN A 14 -16.83 -9.50 1.53
N LYS A 15 -18.14 -9.34 1.32
CA LYS A 15 -18.83 -9.91 0.14
C LYS A 15 -18.25 -9.38 -1.18
N THR A 16 -17.79 -8.13 -1.20
CA THR A 16 -17.16 -7.53 -2.40
C THR A 16 -15.80 -8.18 -2.68
N VAL A 17 -14.99 -8.42 -1.65
CA VAL A 17 -13.70 -9.12 -1.77
C VAL A 17 -13.93 -10.54 -2.30
N ASP A 18 -14.86 -11.29 -1.67
CA ASP A 18 -15.19 -12.65 -2.06
C ASP A 18 -15.65 -12.70 -3.54
N TYR A 19 -16.53 -11.79 -3.95
CA TYR A 19 -16.99 -11.68 -5.33
C TYR A 19 -15.87 -11.38 -6.33
N CYS A 20 -14.92 -10.50 -5.96
CA CYS A 20 -13.76 -10.21 -6.79
C CYS A 20 -12.89 -11.47 -6.99
N HIS A 21 -12.65 -12.23 -5.93
CA HIS A 21 -11.90 -13.48 -6.02
C HIS A 21 -12.61 -14.55 -6.85
N GLU A 22 -13.96 -14.64 -6.80
CA GLU A 22 -14.75 -15.51 -7.70
C GLU A 22 -14.59 -15.14 -9.18
N LYS A 23 -14.11 -13.94 -9.48
CA LYS A 23 -13.83 -13.42 -10.84
C LYS A 23 -12.34 -13.39 -11.18
N ASP A 24 -11.50 -14.03 -10.38
CA ASP A 24 -10.04 -14.03 -10.53
C ASP A 24 -9.42 -12.62 -10.54
N LEU A 25 -10.02 -11.66 -9.80
CA LEU A 25 -9.53 -10.30 -9.67
C LEU A 25 -8.66 -10.15 -8.42
N ILE A 26 -7.55 -9.45 -8.58
CA ILE A 26 -6.69 -9.03 -7.45
C ILE A 26 -7.39 -7.89 -6.71
N VAL A 27 -7.43 -7.96 -5.38
CA VAL A 27 -8.08 -6.98 -4.53
C VAL A 27 -7.07 -6.18 -3.73
N ILE A 28 -7.11 -4.86 -3.87
CA ILE A 28 -6.36 -3.93 -3.04
C ILE A 28 -7.33 -3.30 -2.02
N GLY A 29 -7.18 -3.66 -0.76
CA GLY A 29 -7.91 -3.01 0.34
C GLY A 29 -7.32 -1.63 0.63
N ASP A 30 -8.03 -0.57 0.22
CA ASP A 30 -7.58 0.82 0.47
C ASP A 30 -7.99 1.26 1.89
N VAL A 31 -7.37 0.66 2.89
CA VAL A 31 -7.73 0.75 4.32
C VAL A 31 -6.82 1.69 5.12
N LYS A 32 -5.65 2.02 4.60
CA LYS A 32 -4.67 2.98 5.14
C LYS A 32 -4.40 2.79 6.63
N ARG A 33 -4.22 1.52 7.07
CA ARG A 33 -3.97 1.19 8.48
C ARG A 33 -2.61 1.71 8.94
N GLY A 34 -2.52 2.04 10.22
CA GLY A 34 -1.29 2.48 10.87
C GLY A 34 -1.42 2.32 12.38
N ASP A 35 -0.59 1.45 12.96
CA ASP A 35 -0.45 1.23 14.40
C ASP A 35 0.90 0.55 14.64
N ILE A 36 1.20 0.17 15.87
CA ILE A 36 2.45 -0.48 16.26
C ILE A 36 2.24 -1.84 16.90
N GLY A 37 3.28 -2.68 16.89
CA GLY A 37 3.36 -3.92 17.67
C GLY A 37 2.15 -4.84 17.45
N SER A 38 1.54 -5.29 18.54
CA SER A 38 0.42 -6.24 18.52
C SER A 38 -0.84 -5.70 17.83
N THR A 39 -1.10 -4.39 17.89
CA THR A 39 -2.23 -3.78 17.19
C THR A 39 -2.01 -3.78 15.68
N SER A 40 -0.80 -3.44 15.24
CA SER A 40 -0.43 -3.56 13.83
C SER A 40 -0.54 -5.00 13.32
N ALA A 41 -0.08 -5.98 14.12
CA ALA A 41 -0.23 -7.40 13.81
C ALA A 41 -1.70 -7.81 13.69
N ALA A 42 -2.58 -7.31 14.57
CA ALA A 42 -4.01 -7.57 14.49
C ALA A 42 -4.64 -7.03 13.20
N TYR A 43 -4.26 -5.81 12.77
CA TYR A 43 -4.67 -5.27 11.47
C TYR A 43 -4.15 -6.09 10.30
N ALA A 44 -2.88 -6.50 10.34
CA ALA A 44 -2.28 -7.32 9.29
C ALA A 44 -3.02 -8.66 9.14
N ILE A 45 -3.30 -9.33 10.26
CA ILE A 45 -4.06 -10.59 10.30
C ILE A 45 -5.49 -10.38 9.77
N ALA A 46 -6.16 -9.29 10.16
CA ALA A 46 -7.54 -9.02 9.74
C ALA A 46 -7.66 -8.82 8.22
N HIS A 47 -6.72 -8.09 7.61
CA HIS A 47 -6.78 -7.74 6.20
C HIS A 47 -6.14 -8.80 5.30
N LEU A 48 -4.98 -9.31 5.67
CA LEU A 48 -4.14 -10.14 4.80
C LEU A 48 -3.93 -11.57 5.30
N GLY A 49 -4.18 -11.80 6.59
CA GLY A 49 -3.87 -13.05 7.26
C GLY A 49 -5.09 -13.91 7.58
N LYS A 50 -4.90 -14.77 8.58
CA LYS A 50 -5.93 -15.69 9.07
C LYS A 50 -6.05 -15.62 10.57
N VAL A 51 -7.26 -15.50 11.05
CA VAL A 51 -7.61 -15.50 12.48
C VAL A 51 -7.75 -16.94 12.98
N GLN A 52 -7.17 -17.24 14.16
CA GLN A 52 -7.35 -18.53 14.81
C GLN A 52 -8.72 -18.59 15.49
N VAL A 53 -9.57 -19.52 15.05
CA VAL A 53 -10.89 -19.76 15.64
C VAL A 53 -10.96 -21.24 16.04
N GLY A 54 -10.80 -21.52 17.32
CA GLY A 54 -10.66 -22.91 17.80
C GLY A 54 -9.44 -23.58 17.17
N ALA A 55 -9.65 -24.71 16.49
CA ALA A 55 -8.60 -25.46 15.81
C ALA A 55 -8.37 -25.00 14.34
N LYS A 56 -9.11 -23.99 13.83
CA LYS A 56 -9.05 -23.57 12.44
C LYS A 56 -8.45 -22.18 12.29
N LYS A 57 -7.70 -21.95 11.22
CA LYS A 57 -7.31 -20.62 10.74
C LYS A 57 -8.27 -20.18 9.63
N ILE A 58 -8.91 -19.05 9.79
CA ILE A 58 -9.95 -18.53 8.87
C ILE A 58 -9.56 -17.12 8.45
N PRO A 59 -9.53 -16.78 7.14
CA PRO A 59 -9.34 -15.41 6.70
C PRO A 59 -10.52 -14.54 7.16
N ALA A 60 -10.23 -13.28 7.51
CA ALA A 60 -11.27 -12.31 7.82
C ALA A 60 -11.66 -11.52 6.55
N PHE A 61 -10.95 -10.47 6.19
CA PHE A 61 -11.27 -9.72 4.96
C PHE A 61 -10.61 -10.30 3.71
N ASN A 62 -9.40 -10.85 3.83
CA ASN A 62 -8.71 -11.62 2.78
C ASN A 62 -8.35 -10.84 1.50
N GLU A 63 -8.06 -9.54 1.58
CA GLU A 63 -7.54 -8.81 0.42
C GLU A 63 -6.16 -9.37 0.00
N ASP A 64 -5.74 -9.11 -1.26
CA ASP A 64 -4.42 -9.50 -1.76
C ASP A 64 -3.34 -8.48 -1.40
N PHE A 65 -3.74 -7.21 -1.33
CA PHE A 65 -2.91 -6.09 -0.88
C PHE A 65 -3.70 -5.19 0.07
N ALA A 66 -3.00 -4.58 1.02
CA ALA A 66 -3.56 -3.53 1.88
C ALA A 66 -2.74 -2.25 1.78
N THR A 67 -3.39 -1.09 1.87
CA THR A 67 -2.68 0.18 2.00
C THR A 67 -2.36 0.45 3.46
N VAL A 68 -1.14 0.93 3.74
CA VAL A 68 -0.67 1.22 5.10
C VAL A 68 0.02 2.58 5.18
N ASN A 69 -0.06 3.20 6.37
CA ASN A 69 0.57 4.47 6.68
C ASN A 69 1.92 4.22 7.38
N PRO A 70 3.05 4.72 6.84
CA PRO A 70 4.39 4.46 7.40
C PRO A 70 4.78 5.40 8.55
N TYR A 71 3.94 6.33 8.96
CA TYR A 71 4.30 7.40 9.89
C TYR A 71 4.89 6.91 11.23
N LEU A 72 4.49 5.71 11.68
CA LEU A 72 4.99 5.08 12.90
C LEU A 72 6.26 4.24 12.69
N GLY A 73 6.86 4.29 11.52
CA GLY A 73 8.11 3.58 11.21
C GLY A 73 7.98 2.06 11.07
N SER A 74 9.11 1.38 11.24
CA SER A 74 9.18 -0.09 11.04
C SER A 74 8.31 -0.87 12.03
N ASP A 75 8.08 -0.36 13.23
CA ASP A 75 7.20 -1.00 14.22
C ASP A 75 5.75 -1.14 13.72
N GLY A 76 5.34 -0.25 12.82
CA GLY A 76 4.03 -0.32 12.16
C GLY A 76 4.02 -1.20 10.91
N ILE A 77 5.15 -1.35 10.23
CA ILE A 77 5.23 -2.03 8.93
C ILE A 77 5.64 -3.50 9.08
N THR A 78 6.61 -3.81 9.96
CA THR A 78 7.14 -5.17 10.12
C THR A 78 6.06 -6.23 10.37
N PRO A 79 5.04 -6.02 11.25
CA PRO A 79 3.99 -7.00 11.45
C PRO A 79 3.18 -7.33 10.18
N PHE A 80 2.99 -6.35 9.29
CA PHE A 80 2.36 -6.58 7.99
C PHE A 80 3.27 -7.38 7.05
N LEU A 81 4.59 -7.11 7.04
CA LEU A 81 5.54 -7.84 6.20
C LEU A 81 5.59 -9.33 6.57
N GLU A 82 5.54 -9.64 7.87
CA GLU A 82 5.50 -11.02 8.38
C GLU A 82 4.27 -11.77 7.85
N VAL A 83 3.08 -11.17 7.93
CA VAL A 83 1.85 -11.75 7.40
C VAL A 83 1.90 -11.88 5.88
N CYS A 84 2.40 -10.86 5.17
CA CYS A 84 2.56 -10.90 3.72
C CYS A 84 3.47 -12.06 3.28
N LYS A 85 4.55 -12.32 4.02
CA LYS A 85 5.47 -13.43 3.76
C LYS A 85 4.82 -14.79 3.99
N GLU A 86 4.04 -14.94 5.08
CA GLU A 86 3.33 -16.19 5.40
C GLU A 86 2.22 -16.50 4.39
N GLU A 87 1.42 -15.49 4.04
CA GLU A 87 0.19 -15.66 3.25
C GLU A 87 0.37 -15.32 1.75
N LYS A 88 1.58 -14.93 1.32
CA LYS A 88 1.89 -14.51 -0.07
C LYS A 88 1.03 -13.33 -0.53
N LYS A 89 0.88 -12.35 0.32
CA LYS A 89 0.14 -11.10 0.12
C LYS A 89 1.09 -9.93 -0.04
N GLY A 90 0.58 -8.71 -0.21
CA GLY A 90 1.42 -7.53 -0.40
C GLY A 90 0.88 -6.28 0.26
N LEU A 91 1.66 -5.20 0.15
CA LEU A 91 1.35 -3.88 0.72
C LEU A 91 1.49 -2.79 -0.33
N PHE A 92 0.73 -1.72 -0.15
CA PHE A 92 1.00 -0.41 -0.73
C PHE A 92 1.17 0.61 0.39
N ILE A 93 2.39 1.15 0.52
CA ILE A 93 2.76 2.09 1.58
C ILE A 93 2.58 3.52 1.06
N LEU A 94 1.97 4.40 1.87
CA LEU A 94 1.80 5.82 1.51
C LEU A 94 3.17 6.51 1.46
N VAL A 95 3.55 7.04 0.30
CA VAL A 95 4.84 7.74 0.11
C VAL A 95 4.61 9.21 -0.23
N LYS A 96 3.90 9.50 -1.34
CA LYS A 96 3.52 10.86 -1.72
C LYS A 96 2.05 10.86 -2.12
N THR A 97 1.21 11.44 -1.29
CA THR A 97 -0.25 11.42 -1.50
C THR A 97 -0.71 12.58 -2.36
N SER A 98 -1.86 12.44 -3.05
CA SER A 98 -2.35 13.38 -4.05
C SER A 98 -3.10 14.60 -3.49
N ASN A 99 -3.41 14.62 -2.19
CA ASN A 99 -4.16 15.71 -1.56
C ASN A 99 -3.34 17.00 -1.45
N PRO A 100 -3.96 18.19 -1.53
CA PRO A 100 -3.26 19.49 -1.50
C PRO A 100 -2.36 19.68 -0.26
N SER A 101 -2.81 19.26 0.92
CA SER A 101 -2.05 19.41 2.18
C SER A 101 -0.92 18.39 2.36
N SER A 102 -0.67 17.53 1.39
CA SER A 102 0.42 16.53 1.51
C SER A 102 1.79 17.18 1.74
N GLY A 103 2.00 18.39 1.21
CA GLY A 103 3.25 19.12 1.36
C GLY A 103 3.55 19.60 2.78
N GLU A 104 2.55 19.69 3.67
CA GLU A 104 2.76 20.12 5.06
C GLU A 104 3.77 19.24 5.79
N PHE A 105 3.80 17.93 5.47
CA PHE A 105 4.74 16.96 6.03
C PHE A 105 5.65 16.36 4.97
N GLN A 106 5.06 15.87 3.87
CA GLN A 106 5.77 15.03 2.92
C GLN A 106 6.87 15.77 2.16
N ASP A 107 6.70 17.08 1.92
CA ASP A 107 7.68 17.93 1.24
C ASP A 107 8.69 18.58 2.19
N GLN A 108 8.62 18.30 3.51
CA GLN A 108 9.61 18.83 4.44
C GLN A 108 10.99 18.23 4.18
N MET A 109 12.01 19.08 4.28
CA MET A 109 13.40 18.68 4.08
C MET A 109 14.00 18.12 5.37
N ILE A 110 14.63 16.96 5.27
CA ILE A 110 15.41 16.35 6.33
C ILE A 110 16.83 16.14 5.77
N GLY A 111 17.72 17.02 6.12
CA GLY A 111 19.02 17.13 5.45
C GLY A 111 18.85 17.55 3.99
N GLU A 112 19.33 16.74 3.06
CA GLU A 112 19.27 17.02 1.62
C GLU A 112 18.11 16.33 0.89
N LYS A 113 17.22 15.63 1.62
CA LYS A 113 16.11 14.87 1.05
C LYS A 113 14.77 15.33 1.61
N HIS A 114 13.74 15.23 0.81
CA HIS A 114 12.37 15.35 1.30
C HIS A 114 11.94 14.12 2.12
N LEU A 115 10.98 14.31 3.03
CA LEU A 115 10.44 13.19 3.81
C LEU A 115 9.90 12.08 2.91
N TYR A 116 9.20 12.41 1.80
CA TYR A 116 8.67 11.39 0.88
C TYR A 116 9.78 10.55 0.21
N GLU A 117 10.98 11.12 -0.01
CA GLU A 117 12.11 10.38 -0.57
C GLU A 117 12.65 9.36 0.44
N MET A 118 12.79 9.79 1.71
CA MET A 118 13.21 8.90 2.79
C MET A 118 12.23 7.74 3.00
N VAL A 119 10.93 8.03 2.95
CA VAL A 119 9.89 6.99 3.02
C VAL A 119 10.01 6.04 1.81
N GLY A 120 10.23 6.57 0.60
CA GLY A 120 10.46 5.75 -0.59
C GLY A 120 11.67 4.81 -0.46
N GLU A 121 12.79 5.29 0.09
CA GLU A 121 13.97 4.46 0.39
C GLU A 121 13.63 3.32 1.35
N ARG A 122 12.85 3.60 2.40
CA ARG A 122 12.38 2.57 3.33
C ARG A 122 11.46 1.55 2.65
N VAL A 123 10.57 1.99 1.75
CA VAL A 123 9.73 1.07 0.97
C VAL A 123 10.58 0.12 0.13
N ALA A 124 11.61 0.63 -0.53
CA ALA A 124 12.54 -0.21 -1.30
C ALA A 124 13.30 -1.22 -0.40
N GLU A 125 13.72 -0.79 0.79
CA GLU A 125 14.38 -1.63 1.78
C GLU A 125 13.44 -2.74 2.29
N TRP A 126 12.26 -2.40 2.80
CA TRP A 126 11.25 -3.36 3.25
C TRP A 126 10.84 -4.33 2.14
N GLY A 127 10.76 -3.81 0.91
CA GLY A 127 10.39 -4.61 -0.26
C GLY A 127 11.45 -5.60 -0.70
N SER A 128 12.70 -5.42 -0.30
CA SER A 128 13.81 -6.31 -0.71
C SER A 128 13.66 -7.74 -0.17
N GLU A 129 12.93 -7.92 0.93
CA GLU A 129 12.67 -9.23 1.54
C GLU A 129 11.43 -9.94 0.97
N LEU A 130 10.61 -9.25 0.20
CA LEU A 130 9.35 -9.75 -0.37
C LEU A 130 9.33 -9.62 -1.89
N MET A 131 10.39 -10.08 -2.54
CA MET A 131 10.52 -10.07 -4.00
C MET A 131 9.75 -11.21 -4.65
N GLY A 132 8.98 -10.88 -5.70
CA GLY A 132 8.56 -11.82 -6.72
C GLY A 132 9.64 -11.96 -7.80
N ASP A 133 9.27 -12.45 -9.00
CA ASP A 133 10.22 -12.67 -10.09
C ASP A 133 10.91 -11.37 -10.54
N SER A 134 10.18 -10.28 -10.66
CA SER A 134 10.68 -9.00 -11.18
C SER A 134 10.41 -7.83 -10.23
N TYR A 135 9.32 -7.87 -9.48
CA TYR A 135 8.85 -6.81 -8.60
C TYR A 135 8.64 -7.28 -7.18
N SER A 136 8.74 -6.32 -6.26
CA SER A 136 8.42 -6.52 -4.84
C SER A 136 6.90 -6.56 -4.62
N TYR A 137 6.46 -7.37 -3.68
CA TYR A 137 5.10 -7.33 -3.12
C TYR A 137 4.88 -6.14 -2.18
N VAL A 138 5.92 -5.32 -1.95
CA VAL A 138 5.80 -4.03 -1.24
C VAL A 138 5.86 -2.92 -2.27
N GLY A 139 4.71 -2.33 -2.52
CA GLY A 139 4.51 -1.20 -3.42
C GLY A 139 4.38 0.12 -2.67
N ALA A 140 4.25 1.20 -3.43
CA ALA A 140 4.10 2.55 -2.93
C ALA A 140 2.84 3.21 -3.48
N VAL A 141 2.20 4.07 -2.67
CA VAL A 141 1.17 5.01 -3.15
C VAL A 141 1.86 6.34 -3.48
N VAL A 142 1.79 6.73 -4.76
CA VAL A 142 2.36 8.00 -5.26
C VAL A 142 1.33 8.69 -6.14
N GLY A 143 0.87 9.86 -5.73
CA GLY A 143 -0.22 10.60 -6.42
C GLY A 143 0.14 11.06 -7.82
N ALA A 144 -0.78 10.92 -8.76
CA ALA A 144 -0.66 11.36 -10.17
C ALA A 144 -0.47 12.88 -10.32
N THR A 145 -0.84 13.67 -9.30
CA THR A 145 -0.73 15.14 -9.31
C THR A 145 0.70 15.66 -9.17
N TYR A 146 1.67 14.77 -8.96
CA TYR A 146 3.08 15.10 -8.73
C TYR A 146 4.00 14.27 -9.64
N PRO A 147 4.00 14.50 -10.99
CA PRO A 147 4.73 13.65 -11.94
C PRO A 147 6.25 13.69 -11.75
N GLU A 148 6.84 14.83 -11.39
CA GLU A 148 8.29 14.93 -11.17
C GLU A 148 8.72 14.16 -9.91
N GLN A 149 7.93 14.21 -8.83
CA GLN A 149 8.15 13.38 -7.65
C GLN A 149 7.97 11.90 -7.99
N GLY A 150 7.00 11.56 -8.82
CA GLY A 150 6.81 10.20 -9.33
C GLY A 150 8.04 9.67 -10.08
N LYS A 151 8.62 10.48 -10.95
CA LYS A 151 9.87 10.15 -11.69
C LYS A 151 11.06 9.94 -10.76
N LEU A 152 11.20 10.79 -9.73
CA LEU A 152 12.24 10.63 -8.71
C LEU A 152 12.02 9.35 -7.91
N LEU A 153 10.80 9.13 -7.40
CA LEU A 153 10.44 7.97 -6.60
C LEU A 153 10.54 6.65 -7.38
N ARG A 154 10.29 6.66 -8.70
CA ARG A 154 10.54 5.48 -9.55
C ARG A 154 12.02 5.08 -9.55
N LYS A 155 12.95 6.06 -9.52
CA LYS A 155 14.39 5.77 -9.42
C LYS A 155 14.76 5.23 -8.04
N VAL A 156 14.13 5.74 -6.98
CA VAL A 156 14.34 5.30 -5.59
C VAL A 156 13.80 3.88 -5.38
N MET A 157 12.64 3.59 -5.99
CA MET A 157 11.94 2.31 -5.84
C MET A 157 11.80 1.57 -7.20
N PRO A 158 12.90 1.15 -7.85
CA PRO A 158 12.85 0.62 -9.21
C PRO A 158 12.05 -0.67 -9.35
N LYS A 159 11.93 -1.43 -8.26
CA LYS A 159 11.27 -2.74 -8.22
C LYS A 159 9.91 -2.74 -7.49
N SER A 160 9.41 -1.60 -7.05
CA SER A 160 8.11 -1.51 -6.40
C SER A 160 7.00 -1.22 -7.41
N PHE A 161 5.84 -1.86 -7.25
CA PHE A 161 4.63 -1.38 -7.90
C PHE A 161 4.24 -0.01 -7.35
N ILE A 162 3.72 0.86 -8.19
CA ILE A 162 3.22 2.17 -7.76
C ILE A 162 1.72 2.22 -8.00
N LEU A 163 0.95 2.40 -6.93
CA LEU A 163 -0.46 2.72 -6.97
C LEU A 163 -0.60 4.24 -7.11
N VAL A 164 -1.23 4.69 -8.19
CA VAL A 164 -1.22 6.11 -8.61
C VAL A 164 -2.62 6.71 -8.49
N PRO A 165 -3.05 7.17 -7.30
CA PRO A 165 -4.33 7.85 -7.14
C PRO A 165 -4.31 9.26 -7.73
N GLY A 166 -5.51 9.80 -8.06
CA GLY A 166 -5.68 11.17 -8.54
C GLY A 166 -5.70 11.30 -10.05
N TYR A 167 -5.68 10.22 -10.81
CA TYR A 167 -5.93 10.21 -12.25
C TYR A 167 -7.37 10.66 -12.55
N GLY A 168 -7.54 11.55 -13.50
CA GLY A 168 -8.83 12.07 -13.91
C GLY A 168 -9.39 13.10 -12.93
N ALA A 169 -10.21 12.70 -11.97
CA ALA A 169 -10.98 13.59 -11.09
C ALA A 169 -10.15 14.60 -10.28
N GLN A 170 -8.87 14.31 -10.00
CA GLN A 170 -7.95 15.23 -9.31
C GLN A 170 -6.96 15.93 -10.26
N GLY A 171 -7.16 15.83 -11.59
CA GLY A 171 -6.41 16.54 -12.60
C GLY A 171 -5.20 15.80 -13.18
N GLY A 172 -4.85 14.62 -12.69
CA GLY A 172 -3.80 13.77 -13.26
C GLY A 172 -4.21 13.29 -14.67
N LYS A 173 -3.30 13.40 -15.63
CA LYS A 173 -3.52 13.01 -17.03
C LYS A 173 -2.77 11.74 -17.38
N GLY A 174 -3.16 11.07 -18.50
CA GLY A 174 -2.48 9.85 -18.96
C GLY A 174 -0.99 10.08 -19.28
N GLU A 175 -0.64 11.25 -19.84
CA GLU A 175 0.74 11.65 -20.11
C GLU A 175 1.62 11.74 -18.85
N ASP A 176 1.03 12.08 -17.70
CA ASP A 176 1.74 12.16 -16.43
C ASP A 176 2.12 10.77 -15.91
N LEU A 177 1.34 9.72 -16.26
CA LEU A 177 1.55 8.37 -15.77
C LEU A 177 2.82 7.71 -16.30
N VAL A 178 3.33 8.16 -17.43
CA VAL A 178 4.58 7.62 -18.00
C VAL A 178 5.77 7.73 -17.04
N HIS A 179 5.78 8.74 -16.18
CA HIS A 179 6.82 8.95 -15.18
C HIS A 179 6.84 7.91 -14.06
N PHE A 180 5.74 7.19 -13.87
CA PHE A 180 5.59 6.15 -12.85
C PHE A 180 5.93 4.76 -13.39
N LEU A 181 6.04 4.59 -14.71
CA LEU A 181 6.40 3.31 -15.31
C LEU A 181 7.88 3.00 -15.13
N SER A 182 8.21 1.74 -15.00
CA SER A 182 9.59 1.26 -15.04
C SER A 182 9.97 0.89 -16.48
N LEU A 183 11.28 0.86 -16.78
CA LEU A 183 11.79 0.44 -18.09
C LEU A 183 11.41 -1.01 -18.45
N ILE A 184 10.96 -1.80 -17.49
CA ILE A 184 10.51 -3.19 -17.69
C ILE A 184 9.09 -3.24 -18.28
N HIS A 185 8.33 -2.12 -18.21
CA HIS A 185 6.98 -2.01 -18.76
C HIS A 185 6.92 -1.37 -20.16
N ILE A 186 8.03 -1.05 -20.75
CA ILE A 186 8.13 -0.42 -22.09
C ILE A 186 8.47 -1.50 -23.12
#